data_4752e7710661c8b16d1c396e9c121ee5
#
_entry.id   4752e7710661c8b16d1c396e9c121ee5
#
_cell.length_a   1.000
_cell.length_b   1.000
_cell.length_c   1.000
_cell.angle_alpha   90.00
_cell.angle_beta   90.00
_cell.angle_gamma   90.00
#
_symmetry.space_group_name_H-M   'P 1'
#
loop_
_entity.id
_entity.type
_entity.pdbx_description
1 polymer ?
#
loop_
_entity_poly.entity_id
_entity_poly.type
_entity_poly.pdbx_seq_one_letter_code
_entity_poly.pdbx_strand_id
1 'polypeptide(L)'
;MATFISEPSRTFNEYLLIPGYSSADCLPANVSLKTPLVKYRRGEQPALSLNIPLVSAIMQAVSDDRMAVALATQGGVSFIFGSQSVESEAAMVKRAKDYKAGFVRSDSNLRPDQTLTDVIALRERTGHSTMAVTEDGTPEGRLVGIVTSRDYRVSRTAPDTRVDTFMTPLEKLVCAPEGTSLREANDIIWDHKLNQLPIVNAAGQLCHFVFRKDYDSHKQNQDELLDDHKRYVVGAGINTRDYETRVPALVEAGADVLCIDSSEGFSDWQKRTLAWIRSRYGDTVKVGAGNVVDADGFRFLADCGADFVKVGIGGGSICITRETKGIGRGQATALIDVCKARDAYYEETGVYVPVCSDGGIVYDHHITLALAMGADFIMLGRYFARFDESPSNKVNINGTYYKEYWGEGSARARNWQRYDLGGEKKLSFEEGVDSYVPYAGSLRDNVALTLSKVKSTMCNCGALTIADFQKKAKLTLVSATSIVEGGAHDVIRKNTSDTFRS
;
A
#
# COMPACT_ATOMS: atom_id res chain seq x y z
N MET A 1 37.57 5.99 -20.89
CA MET A 1 37.76 6.32 -19.50
C MET A 1 36.38 6.52 -18.90
N ALA A 2 36.12 6.03 -17.70
CA ALA A 2 34.81 6.21 -17.05
C ALA A 2 34.53 7.71 -16.78
N THR A 3 33.26 8.10 -16.85
CA THR A 3 32.84 9.44 -16.43
C THR A 3 32.91 9.53 -14.90
N PHE A 4 33.57 10.58 -14.41
CA PHE A 4 33.75 10.81 -12.99
C PHE A 4 32.89 12.02 -12.52
N ILE A 5 32.01 11.80 -11.56
CA ILE A 5 31.20 12.84 -10.92
C ILE A 5 31.92 13.23 -9.63
N SER A 6 32.47 14.44 -9.57
CA SER A 6 33.30 14.93 -8.46
C SER A 6 32.52 15.35 -7.22
N GLU A 7 31.23 15.69 -7.38
CA GLU A 7 30.38 16.08 -6.25
C GLU A 7 30.03 14.87 -5.38
N PRO A 8 30.13 14.99 -4.03
CA PRO A 8 29.72 13.92 -3.13
C PRO A 8 28.25 13.55 -3.29
N SER A 9 27.98 12.26 -3.34
CA SER A 9 26.62 11.73 -3.33
C SER A 9 26.09 11.68 -1.91
N ARG A 10 25.00 12.39 -1.59
CA ARG A 10 24.52 12.72 -0.26
C ARG A 10 23.28 11.95 0.14
N THR A 11 23.12 11.75 1.47
CA THR A 11 21.95 11.16 2.11
C THR A 11 21.06 12.25 2.75
N PHE A 12 19.90 11.87 3.26
CA PHE A 12 18.98 12.82 3.92
C PHE A 12 19.58 13.42 5.20
N ASN A 13 20.46 12.72 5.93
CA ASN A 13 21.11 13.21 7.15
C ASN A 13 21.96 14.47 6.92
N GLU A 14 22.37 14.74 5.68
CA GLU A 14 23.24 15.86 5.34
C GLU A 14 22.45 17.15 5.01
N TYR A 15 21.14 17.14 5.24
CA TYR A 15 20.27 18.28 4.96
C TYR A 15 19.38 18.62 6.15
N LEU A 16 19.09 19.92 6.29
CA LEU A 16 18.05 20.44 7.15
C LEU A 16 17.16 21.40 6.36
N LEU A 17 15.91 21.54 6.81
CA LEU A 17 14.99 22.57 6.33
C LEU A 17 15.20 23.87 7.08
N ILE A 18 15.25 24.99 6.35
CA ILE A 18 15.23 26.31 6.92
C ILE A 18 13.77 26.73 7.07
N PRO A 19 13.32 27.18 8.25
CA PRO A 19 11.96 27.65 8.44
C PRO A 19 11.60 28.79 7.48
N GLY A 20 10.38 28.77 6.98
CA GLY A 20 9.82 29.85 6.17
C GLY A 20 8.86 30.73 6.96
N TYR A 21 8.23 31.68 6.28
CA TYR A 21 7.14 32.47 6.88
C TYR A 21 5.91 31.59 7.08
N SER A 22 5.47 31.42 8.32
CA SER A 22 4.27 30.68 8.72
C SER A 22 3.15 31.68 9.03
N SER A 23 2.08 31.68 8.22
CA SER A 23 0.89 32.50 8.46
C SER A 23 0.01 31.88 9.55
N ALA A 24 -1.00 32.63 10.00
CA ALA A 24 -2.00 32.14 10.95
C ALA A 24 -2.79 30.91 10.42
N ASP A 25 -2.85 30.72 9.09
CA ASP A 25 -3.52 29.59 8.44
C ASP A 25 -2.66 28.32 8.42
N CYS A 26 -1.36 28.42 8.74
CA CYS A 26 -0.43 27.30 8.79
C CYS A 26 -0.64 26.47 10.07
N LEU A 27 -1.80 25.83 10.14
CA LEU A 27 -2.17 24.90 11.19
C LEU A 27 -2.12 23.45 10.64
N PRO A 28 -1.66 22.45 11.40
CA PRO A 28 -1.62 21.07 10.93
C PRO A 28 -2.96 20.52 10.42
N ALA A 29 -4.09 21.02 10.96
CA ALA A 29 -5.42 20.64 10.51
C ALA A 29 -5.74 21.15 9.08
N ASN A 30 -5.10 22.23 8.63
CA ASN A 30 -5.30 22.82 7.30
C ASN A 30 -4.35 22.23 6.25
N VAL A 31 -3.38 21.37 6.67
CA VAL A 31 -2.41 20.78 5.76
C VAL A 31 -3.03 19.58 5.04
N SER A 32 -3.07 19.64 3.71
CA SER A 32 -3.40 18.51 2.85
C SER A 32 -2.14 17.77 2.44
N LEU A 33 -2.14 16.45 2.68
CA LEU A 33 -1.07 15.54 2.25
C LEU A 33 -1.43 14.80 0.94
N LYS A 34 -2.53 15.20 0.29
CA LYS A 34 -2.95 14.60 -0.98
C LYS A 34 -1.89 14.84 -2.06
N THR A 35 -1.57 13.78 -2.81
CA THR A 35 -0.50 13.78 -3.81
C THR A 35 -0.86 12.86 -4.98
N PRO A 36 -0.41 13.15 -6.24
CA PRO A 36 -0.65 12.26 -7.36
C PRO A 36 0.10 10.93 -7.19
N LEU A 37 -0.56 9.81 -7.51
CA LEU A 37 0.07 8.50 -7.59
C LEU A 37 0.49 8.17 -9.02
N VAL A 38 -0.25 8.61 -10.02
CA VAL A 38 -0.05 8.29 -11.43
C VAL A 38 0.07 9.54 -12.30
N LYS A 39 0.71 9.39 -13.47
CA LYS A 39 0.91 10.48 -14.44
C LYS A 39 -0.40 11.15 -14.84
N TYR A 40 -0.31 12.43 -15.16
CA TYR A 40 -1.42 13.25 -15.68
C TYR A 40 -0.89 14.34 -16.61
N ARG A 41 -1.76 14.89 -17.47
CA ARG A 41 -1.41 15.99 -18.36
C ARG A 41 -1.67 17.35 -17.73
N ARG A 42 -0.98 18.36 -18.22
CA ARG A 42 -1.19 19.76 -17.78
C ARG A 42 -2.66 20.16 -17.94
N GLY A 43 -3.26 20.62 -16.83
CA GLY A 43 -4.67 20.98 -16.78
C GLY A 43 -5.63 19.84 -16.42
N GLU A 44 -5.16 18.62 -16.34
CA GLU A 44 -5.94 17.44 -15.91
C GLU A 44 -5.70 17.13 -14.41
N GLN A 45 -6.61 16.37 -13.83
CA GLN A 45 -6.41 15.75 -12.52
C GLN A 45 -5.83 14.35 -12.70
N PRO A 46 -4.95 13.88 -11.81
CA PRO A 46 -4.49 12.50 -11.85
C PRO A 46 -5.64 11.51 -11.65
N ALA A 47 -5.69 10.47 -12.46
CA ALA A 47 -6.71 9.43 -12.37
C ALA A 47 -6.69 8.71 -11.01
N LEU A 48 -5.53 8.67 -10.34
CA LEU A 48 -5.35 8.08 -9.02
C LEU A 48 -4.42 8.96 -8.18
N SER A 49 -4.86 9.29 -6.96
CA SER A 49 -4.10 10.08 -6.00
C SER A 49 -4.06 9.38 -4.66
N LEU A 50 -3.03 9.61 -3.88
CA LEU A 50 -2.93 9.21 -2.47
C LEU A 50 -3.51 10.31 -1.57
N ASN A 51 -4.14 9.92 -0.45
CA ASN A 51 -4.57 10.88 0.59
C ASN A 51 -3.42 11.19 1.57
N ILE A 52 -2.46 10.26 1.71
CA ILE A 52 -1.19 10.46 2.43
C ILE A 52 -0.02 10.00 1.55
N PRO A 53 1.16 10.64 1.61
CA PRO A 53 2.27 10.36 0.69
C PRO A 53 3.09 9.12 1.08
N LEU A 54 2.44 8.06 1.56
CA LEU A 54 3.11 6.85 2.05
C LEU A 54 2.61 5.61 1.30
N VAL A 55 3.55 4.81 0.82
CA VAL A 55 3.27 3.49 0.24
C VAL A 55 4.19 2.42 0.83
N SER A 56 3.73 1.18 0.93
CA SER A 56 4.56 0.10 1.45
C SER A 56 5.39 -0.57 0.36
N ALA A 57 6.60 -1.03 0.72
CA ALA A 57 7.54 -1.66 -0.19
C ALA A 57 7.05 -3.03 -0.66
N ILE A 58 7.41 -3.38 -1.91
CA ILE A 58 7.08 -4.65 -2.57
C ILE A 58 7.96 -5.76 -1.98
N MET A 59 7.65 -6.20 -0.77
CA MET A 59 8.50 -7.13 -0.02
C MET A 59 7.66 -8.16 0.74
N GLN A 60 8.10 -9.42 0.76
CA GLN A 60 7.48 -10.52 1.51
C GLN A 60 7.31 -10.20 3.00
N ALA A 61 8.27 -9.48 3.58
CA ALA A 61 8.26 -9.12 5.00
C ALA A 61 7.39 -7.90 5.33
N VAL A 62 6.78 -7.25 4.32
CA VAL A 62 6.13 -5.94 4.48
C VAL A 62 4.69 -5.91 4.00
N SER A 63 4.40 -6.41 2.80
CA SER A 63 3.21 -6.05 2.03
C SER A 63 2.40 -7.26 1.58
N ASP A 64 1.47 -7.70 2.41
CA ASP A 64 0.40 -8.65 2.08
C ASP A 64 -0.97 -7.95 1.97
N ASP A 65 -2.05 -8.73 1.87
CA ASP A 65 -3.43 -8.23 1.85
C ASP A 65 -3.84 -7.53 3.16
N ARG A 66 -3.29 -7.92 4.33
CA ARG A 66 -3.55 -7.25 5.61
C ARG A 66 -2.93 -5.85 5.63
N MET A 67 -1.68 -5.73 5.20
CA MET A 67 -1.01 -4.44 5.04
C MET A 67 -1.74 -3.56 4.02
N ALA A 68 -2.23 -4.15 2.91
CA ALA A 68 -2.98 -3.42 1.90
C ALA A 68 -4.24 -2.77 2.48
N VAL A 69 -5.04 -3.52 3.22
CA VAL A 69 -6.22 -2.99 3.92
C VAL A 69 -5.84 -1.93 4.95
N ALA A 70 -4.85 -2.21 5.81
CA ALA A 70 -4.46 -1.32 6.89
C ALA A 70 -3.95 0.04 6.37
N LEU A 71 -3.10 0.02 5.33
CA LEU A 71 -2.54 1.25 4.78
C LEU A 71 -3.57 2.05 3.97
N ALA A 72 -4.43 1.38 3.20
CA ALA A 72 -5.52 2.04 2.48
C ALA A 72 -6.52 2.70 3.44
N THR A 73 -6.78 2.11 4.60
CA THR A 73 -7.58 2.71 5.68
C THR A 73 -7.00 4.04 6.18
N GLN A 74 -5.68 4.20 6.12
CA GLN A 74 -4.99 5.45 6.49
C GLN A 74 -4.79 6.42 5.31
N GLY A 75 -5.18 6.03 4.09
CA GLY A 75 -5.08 6.88 2.90
C GLY A 75 -3.86 6.66 2.00
N GLY A 76 -3.04 5.66 2.31
CA GLY A 76 -1.90 5.23 1.48
C GLY A 76 -2.21 4.03 0.60
N VAL A 77 -1.20 3.48 -0.07
CA VAL A 77 -1.31 2.27 -0.89
C VAL A 77 -0.22 1.26 -0.51
N SER A 78 -0.61 0.01 -0.34
CA SER A 78 0.34 -1.09 -0.24
C SER A 78 0.51 -1.77 -1.58
N PHE A 79 1.76 -2.05 -1.96
CA PHE A 79 2.06 -2.89 -3.12
C PHE A 79 2.33 -4.31 -2.66
N ILE A 80 1.37 -5.21 -2.88
CA ILE A 80 1.49 -6.64 -2.52
C ILE A 80 2.70 -7.23 -3.22
N PHE A 81 3.47 -8.06 -2.52
CA PHE A 81 4.74 -8.59 -3.02
C PHE A 81 4.55 -9.60 -4.15
N GLY A 82 5.35 -9.47 -5.23
CA GLY A 82 5.31 -10.34 -6.41
C GLY A 82 6.17 -11.60 -6.33
N SER A 83 6.96 -11.79 -5.26
CA SER A 83 7.83 -12.96 -5.07
C SER A 83 7.06 -14.19 -4.56
N GLN A 84 5.98 -14.51 -5.23
CA GLN A 84 5.08 -15.62 -4.99
C GLN A 84 4.43 -16.08 -6.30
N SER A 85 3.63 -17.14 -6.29
CA SER A 85 2.91 -17.54 -7.50
C SER A 85 1.87 -16.49 -7.92
N VAL A 86 1.54 -16.47 -9.21
CA VAL A 86 0.56 -15.54 -9.79
C VAL A 86 -0.80 -15.68 -9.10
N GLU A 87 -1.22 -16.93 -8.86
CA GLU A 87 -2.50 -17.26 -8.24
C GLU A 87 -2.56 -16.79 -6.78
N SER A 88 -1.46 -16.95 -6.03
CA SER A 88 -1.36 -16.51 -4.64
C SER A 88 -1.46 -15.00 -4.52
N GLU A 89 -0.73 -14.26 -5.36
CA GLU A 89 -0.77 -12.79 -5.37
C GLU A 89 -2.13 -12.27 -5.79
N ALA A 90 -2.72 -12.82 -6.87
CA ALA A 90 -4.06 -12.45 -7.31
C ALA A 90 -5.12 -12.71 -6.23
N ALA A 91 -5.00 -13.81 -5.48
CA ALA A 91 -5.87 -14.10 -4.35
C ALA A 91 -5.70 -13.09 -3.21
N MET A 92 -4.48 -12.60 -2.91
CA MET A 92 -4.25 -11.54 -1.94
C MET A 92 -4.88 -10.21 -2.38
N VAL A 93 -4.68 -9.82 -3.65
CA VAL A 93 -5.31 -8.63 -4.23
C VAL A 93 -6.83 -8.71 -4.09
N LYS A 94 -7.42 -9.85 -4.48
CA LYS A 94 -8.85 -10.07 -4.38
C LYS A 94 -9.36 -9.95 -2.94
N ARG A 95 -8.69 -10.57 -1.96
CA ARG A 95 -9.08 -10.45 -0.53
C ARG A 95 -9.03 -9.01 -0.04
N ALA A 96 -8.01 -8.23 -0.41
CA ALA A 96 -7.91 -6.83 -0.04
C ALA A 96 -9.02 -5.98 -0.70
N LYS A 97 -9.35 -6.23 -1.97
CA LYS A 97 -10.45 -5.56 -2.69
C LYS A 97 -11.82 -5.92 -2.11
N ASP A 98 -12.04 -7.16 -1.74
CA ASP A 98 -13.31 -7.65 -1.21
C ASP A 98 -13.52 -7.28 0.28
N TYR A 99 -12.47 -6.85 0.98
CA TYR A 99 -12.53 -6.51 2.40
C TYR A 99 -13.51 -5.36 2.71
N LYS A 100 -13.58 -4.36 1.83
CA LYS A 100 -14.52 -3.24 1.90
C LYS A 100 -15.12 -3.00 0.52
N ALA A 101 -16.02 -3.90 0.15
CA ALA A 101 -16.84 -3.66 -1.03
C ALA A 101 -18.17 -3.12 -0.54
N GLY A 102 -18.61 -1.97 -1.05
CA GLY A 102 -19.95 -1.45 -0.73
C GLY A 102 -21.02 -2.51 -1.02
N PHE A 103 -20.85 -3.27 -2.10
CA PHE A 103 -21.65 -4.45 -2.46
C PHE A 103 -20.75 -5.68 -2.47
N VAL A 104 -20.90 -6.56 -1.47
CA VAL A 104 -20.09 -7.77 -1.30
C VAL A 104 -20.80 -8.97 -1.88
N ARG A 105 -20.19 -9.70 -2.80
CA ARG A 105 -20.66 -11.05 -3.15
C ARG A 105 -20.43 -11.99 -1.98
N SER A 106 -21.42 -12.86 -1.72
CA SER A 106 -21.28 -13.83 -0.64
C SER A 106 -20.31 -14.95 -1.04
N ASP A 107 -19.26 -15.14 -0.24
CA ASP A 107 -18.35 -16.28 -0.32
C ASP A 107 -18.63 -17.34 0.76
N SER A 108 -19.65 -17.08 1.58
CA SER A 108 -20.04 -17.87 2.74
C SER A 108 -21.51 -18.26 2.60
N ASN A 109 -21.77 -19.35 1.87
CA ASN A 109 -23.11 -19.80 1.51
C ASN A 109 -23.38 -21.20 2.07
N LEU A 110 -24.60 -21.41 2.52
CA LEU A 110 -25.11 -22.65 3.08
C LEU A 110 -26.41 -23.07 2.38
N ARG A 111 -26.68 -24.37 2.38
CA ARG A 111 -28.00 -24.91 2.08
C ARG A 111 -28.83 -25.07 3.35
N PRO A 112 -30.16 -25.04 3.27
CA PRO A 112 -31.06 -25.21 4.42
C PRO A 112 -30.88 -26.54 5.16
N ASP A 113 -30.49 -27.60 4.42
CA ASP A 113 -30.32 -28.97 4.95
C ASP A 113 -28.95 -29.21 5.61
N GLN A 114 -28.01 -28.30 5.52
CA GLN A 114 -26.72 -28.37 6.23
C GLN A 114 -26.87 -28.18 7.74
N THR A 115 -25.81 -28.45 8.49
CA THR A 115 -25.86 -28.52 9.95
C THR A 115 -25.03 -27.43 10.63
N LEU A 116 -25.16 -27.28 11.96
CA LEU A 116 -24.31 -26.37 12.75
C LEU A 116 -22.82 -26.69 12.58
N THR A 117 -22.45 -27.96 12.40
CA THR A 117 -21.07 -28.38 12.12
C THR A 117 -20.56 -27.70 10.84
N ASP A 118 -21.40 -27.67 9.77
CA ASP A 118 -21.04 -27.02 8.51
C ASP A 118 -20.89 -25.49 8.67
N VAL A 119 -21.75 -24.86 9.48
CA VAL A 119 -21.67 -23.45 9.82
C VAL A 119 -20.33 -23.11 10.49
N ILE A 120 -19.92 -23.92 11.48
CA ILE A 120 -18.66 -23.72 12.21
C ILE A 120 -17.48 -23.90 11.26
N ALA A 121 -17.45 -24.97 10.47
CA ALA A 121 -16.42 -25.25 9.50
C ALA A 121 -16.28 -24.13 8.44
N LEU A 122 -17.43 -23.63 7.96
CA LEU A 122 -17.44 -22.50 7.00
C LEU A 122 -16.91 -21.22 7.64
N ARG A 123 -17.28 -20.93 8.89
CA ARG A 123 -16.78 -19.78 9.64
C ARG A 123 -15.27 -19.86 9.90
N GLU A 124 -14.76 -21.02 10.26
CA GLU A 124 -13.30 -21.23 10.45
C GLU A 124 -12.53 -21.01 9.14
N ARG A 125 -13.08 -21.46 8.03
CA ARG A 125 -12.48 -21.33 6.70
C ARG A 125 -12.51 -19.89 6.18
N THR A 126 -13.63 -19.17 6.33
CA THR A 126 -13.84 -17.84 5.73
C THR A 126 -13.61 -16.68 6.70
N GLY A 127 -13.66 -16.92 8.00
CA GLY A 127 -13.62 -15.89 9.04
C GLY A 127 -14.91 -15.08 9.16
N HIS A 128 -15.94 -15.35 8.33
CA HIS A 128 -17.15 -14.57 8.29
C HIS A 128 -18.19 -15.02 9.35
N SER A 129 -18.90 -14.07 9.93
CA SER A 129 -19.95 -14.33 10.93
C SER A 129 -21.37 -14.22 10.36
N THR A 130 -21.52 -13.77 9.12
CA THR A 130 -22.77 -13.72 8.37
C THR A 130 -22.66 -14.63 7.16
N MET A 131 -23.60 -15.56 7.00
CA MET A 131 -23.63 -16.55 5.93
C MET A 131 -24.99 -16.47 5.25
N ALA A 132 -25.00 -16.43 3.92
CA ALA A 132 -26.23 -16.56 3.17
C ALA A 132 -26.72 -18.01 3.23
N VAL A 133 -28.04 -18.20 3.35
CA VAL A 133 -28.67 -19.50 3.11
C VAL A 133 -29.41 -19.40 1.80
N THR A 134 -28.95 -20.14 0.79
CA THR A 134 -29.55 -20.19 -0.55
C THR A 134 -30.05 -21.59 -0.83
N GLU A 135 -31.03 -21.74 -1.72
CA GLU A 135 -31.63 -23.04 -2.03
C GLU A 135 -30.59 -24.12 -2.41
N ASP A 136 -29.57 -23.71 -3.16
CA ASP A 136 -28.53 -24.59 -3.71
C ASP A 136 -27.15 -24.45 -3.04
N GLY A 137 -26.99 -23.51 -2.10
CA GLY A 137 -25.71 -23.21 -1.42
C GLY A 137 -24.73 -22.44 -2.28
N THR A 138 -25.13 -21.89 -3.41
CA THR A 138 -24.27 -21.07 -4.29
C THR A 138 -24.39 -19.58 -3.99
N PRO A 139 -23.38 -18.76 -4.38
CA PRO A 139 -23.43 -17.30 -4.20
C PRO A 139 -24.58 -16.61 -4.93
N GLU A 140 -25.04 -17.16 -6.04
CA GLU A 140 -26.12 -16.62 -6.87
C GLU A 140 -27.45 -17.40 -6.71
N GLY A 141 -27.51 -18.32 -5.75
CA GLY A 141 -28.72 -19.10 -5.46
C GLY A 141 -29.87 -18.24 -4.95
N ARG A 142 -31.10 -18.75 -5.04
CA ARG A 142 -32.26 -18.07 -4.45
C ARG A 142 -32.10 -17.97 -2.93
N LEU A 143 -32.20 -16.76 -2.40
CA LEU A 143 -32.05 -16.50 -0.97
C LEU A 143 -33.25 -17.06 -0.20
N VAL A 144 -33.01 -17.85 0.83
CA VAL A 144 -34.03 -18.40 1.74
C VAL A 144 -33.85 -17.94 3.18
N GLY A 145 -32.69 -17.43 3.53
CA GLY A 145 -32.40 -16.89 4.86
C GLY A 145 -30.96 -16.47 5.04
N ILE A 146 -30.61 -16.14 6.28
CA ILE A 146 -29.24 -15.88 6.69
C ILE A 146 -28.95 -16.56 8.02
N VAL A 147 -27.67 -16.90 8.27
CA VAL A 147 -27.16 -17.33 9.56
C VAL A 147 -26.16 -16.32 10.06
N THR A 148 -26.30 -15.89 11.30
CA THR A 148 -25.36 -15.02 12.00
C THR A 148 -24.94 -15.63 13.34
N SER A 149 -23.92 -15.10 13.99
CA SER A 149 -23.48 -15.55 15.31
C SER A 149 -24.55 -15.39 16.41
N ARG A 150 -25.68 -14.71 16.14
CA ARG A 150 -26.80 -14.53 17.06
C ARG A 150 -27.85 -15.64 16.95
N ASP A 151 -27.84 -16.40 15.88
CA ASP A 151 -28.86 -17.41 15.56
C ASP A 151 -28.59 -18.76 16.24
N TYR A 152 -27.35 -19.00 16.73
CA TYR A 152 -26.97 -20.23 17.41
C TYR A 152 -26.03 -19.98 18.59
N ARG A 153 -25.99 -20.96 19.49
CA ARG A 153 -25.01 -21.00 20.59
C ARG A 153 -24.33 -22.37 20.59
N VAL A 154 -23.03 -22.41 20.30
CA VAL A 154 -22.24 -23.65 20.23
C VAL A 154 -22.37 -24.53 21.48
N SER A 155 -22.55 -23.92 22.67
CA SER A 155 -22.72 -24.64 23.93
C SER A 155 -24.14 -25.19 24.16
N ARG A 156 -25.14 -24.89 23.34
CA ARG A 156 -26.54 -25.25 23.54
C ARG A 156 -27.22 -25.85 22.30
N THR A 157 -26.71 -25.58 21.11
CA THR A 157 -27.27 -26.08 19.86
C THR A 157 -26.49 -27.36 19.49
N ALA A 158 -27.20 -28.44 19.24
CA ALA A 158 -26.55 -29.70 18.88
C ALA A 158 -25.83 -29.60 17.53
N PRO A 159 -24.66 -30.24 17.35
CA PRO A 159 -23.87 -30.12 16.11
C PRO A 159 -24.57 -30.55 14.83
N ASP A 160 -25.51 -31.47 14.92
CA ASP A 160 -26.33 -32.02 13.82
C ASP A 160 -27.62 -31.22 13.56
N THR A 161 -27.85 -30.12 14.31
CA THR A 161 -29.03 -29.26 14.12
C THR A 161 -28.98 -28.62 12.74
N ARG A 162 -30.06 -28.77 11.97
CA ARG A 162 -30.15 -28.24 10.61
C ARG A 162 -30.27 -26.71 10.61
N VAL A 163 -29.65 -26.10 9.60
CA VAL A 163 -29.62 -24.65 9.36
C VAL A 163 -31.02 -24.05 9.25
N ASP A 164 -31.95 -24.70 8.56
CA ASP A 164 -33.32 -24.23 8.38
C ASP A 164 -34.11 -24.06 9.68
N THR A 165 -33.69 -24.72 10.77
CA THR A 165 -34.36 -24.64 12.09
C THR A 165 -33.94 -23.45 12.91
N PHE A 166 -32.76 -22.88 12.68
CA PHE A 166 -32.23 -21.75 13.45
C PHE A 166 -31.85 -20.52 12.63
N MET A 167 -31.81 -20.59 11.31
CA MET A 167 -31.55 -19.43 10.46
C MET A 167 -32.63 -18.35 10.65
N THR A 168 -32.29 -17.11 10.33
CA THR A 168 -33.28 -16.05 10.15
C THR A 168 -33.86 -16.21 8.75
N PRO A 169 -35.13 -16.63 8.59
CA PRO A 169 -35.74 -16.90 7.28
C PRO A 169 -36.03 -15.61 6.52
N LEU A 170 -36.15 -15.72 5.17
CA LEU A 170 -36.31 -14.59 4.26
C LEU A 170 -37.47 -13.65 4.63
N GLU A 171 -38.58 -14.20 5.11
CA GLU A 171 -39.77 -13.41 5.48
C GLU A 171 -39.52 -12.44 6.64
N LYS A 172 -38.47 -12.68 7.42
CA LYS A 172 -38.04 -11.82 8.54
C LYS A 172 -36.89 -10.88 8.16
N LEU A 173 -36.38 -10.97 6.93
CA LEU A 173 -35.27 -10.16 6.46
C LEU A 173 -35.80 -8.91 5.73
N VAL A 174 -35.15 -7.80 5.97
CA VAL A 174 -35.22 -6.63 5.08
C VAL A 174 -34.22 -6.86 3.96
N CYS A 175 -34.69 -6.85 2.71
CA CYS A 175 -33.87 -6.95 1.51
C CYS A 175 -34.12 -5.72 0.64
N ALA A 176 -33.16 -5.40 -0.21
CA ALA A 176 -33.31 -4.37 -1.24
C ALA A 176 -33.18 -4.96 -2.64
N PRO A 177 -33.82 -4.37 -3.67
CA PRO A 177 -33.75 -4.86 -5.02
C PRO A 177 -32.37 -4.60 -5.67
N GLU A 178 -32.03 -5.42 -6.65
CA GLU A 178 -30.91 -5.15 -7.54
C GLU A 178 -31.05 -3.76 -8.19
N GLY A 179 -29.94 -3.01 -8.29
CA GLY A 179 -29.95 -1.61 -8.74
C GLY A 179 -30.07 -0.57 -7.63
N THR A 180 -30.33 -0.99 -6.37
CA THR A 180 -30.26 -0.10 -5.20
C THR A 180 -28.87 0.53 -5.11
N SER A 181 -28.79 1.85 -5.00
CA SER A 181 -27.51 2.54 -4.80
C SER A 181 -26.95 2.28 -3.41
N LEU A 182 -25.63 2.43 -3.24
CA LEU A 182 -25.00 2.25 -1.93
C LEU A 182 -25.54 3.25 -0.90
N ARG A 183 -25.91 4.45 -1.31
CA ARG A 183 -26.54 5.46 -0.44
C ARG A 183 -27.90 4.98 0.06
N GLU A 184 -28.78 4.56 -0.82
CA GLU A 184 -30.08 4.01 -0.47
C GLU A 184 -29.96 2.77 0.43
N ALA A 185 -29.02 1.87 0.11
CA ALA A 185 -28.74 0.70 0.95
C ALA A 185 -28.31 1.09 2.36
N ASN A 186 -27.47 2.11 2.51
CA ASN A 186 -27.06 2.62 3.82
C ASN A 186 -28.22 3.31 4.57
N ASP A 187 -29.09 4.03 3.88
CA ASP A 187 -30.29 4.63 4.47
C ASP A 187 -31.25 3.53 5.01
N ILE A 188 -31.47 2.47 4.23
CA ILE A 188 -32.26 1.29 4.65
C ILE A 188 -31.62 0.61 5.88
N ILE A 189 -30.30 0.40 5.88
CA ILE A 189 -29.55 -0.16 7.01
C ILE A 189 -29.75 0.67 8.27
N TRP A 190 -29.69 1.99 8.14
CA TRP A 190 -29.85 2.92 9.26
C TRP A 190 -31.27 2.92 9.79
N ASP A 191 -32.27 3.07 8.93
CA ASP A 191 -33.70 3.19 9.32
C ASP A 191 -34.20 1.91 9.99
N HIS A 192 -33.80 0.75 9.48
CA HIS A 192 -34.18 -0.56 10.02
C HIS A 192 -33.21 -1.11 11.08
N LYS A 193 -32.14 -0.36 11.46
CA LYS A 193 -31.11 -0.75 12.45
C LYS A 193 -30.46 -2.10 12.13
N LEU A 194 -30.18 -2.35 10.85
CA LEU A 194 -29.60 -3.59 10.36
C LEU A 194 -28.08 -3.59 10.55
N ASN A 195 -27.49 -4.79 10.56
CA ASN A 195 -26.04 -4.97 10.44
C ASN A 195 -25.62 -5.33 9.00
N GLN A 196 -26.52 -5.93 8.26
CA GLN A 196 -26.34 -6.32 6.86
C GLN A 196 -27.67 -6.20 6.10
N LEU A 197 -27.58 -5.89 4.82
CA LEU A 197 -28.70 -5.78 3.89
C LEU A 197 -28.44 -6.69 2.67
N PRO A 198 -29.22 -7.78 2.50
CA PRO A 198 -29.17 -8.56 1.28
C PRO A 198 -29.74 -7.76 0.10
N ILE A 199 -29.07 -7.81 -1.04
CA ILE A 199 -29.54 -7.28 -2.33
C ILE A 199 -29.95 -8.46 -3.19
N VAL A 200 -31.20 -8.47 -3.65
CA VAL A 200 -31.78 -9.59 -4.40
C VAL A 200 -32.35 -9.10 -5.74
N ASN A 201 -32.26 -9.93 -6.78
CA ASN A 201 -32.88 -9.64 -8.07
C ASN A 201 -34.38 -9.98 -8.09
N ALA A 202 -35.05 -9.71 -9.21
CA ALA A 202 -36.48 -9.98 -9.39
C ALA A 202 -36.86 -11.48 -9.25
N ALA A 203 -35.91 -12.40 -9.44
CA ALA A 203 -36.12 -13.85 -9.25
C ALA A 203 -35.88 -14.29 -7.78
N GLY A 204 -35.54 -13.35 -6.85
CA GLY A 204 -35.21 -13.63 -5.47
C GLY A 204 -33.81 -14.23 -5.26
N GLN A 205 -32.95 -14.16 -6.27
CA GLN A 205 -31.57 -14.63 -6.16
C GLN A 205 -30.70 -13.59 -5.45
N LEU A 206 -29.78 -14.06 -4.60
CA LEU A 206 -28.84 -13.20 -3.91
C LEU A 206 -27.83 -12.61 -4.91
N CYS A 207 -27.75 -11.29 -4.97
CA CYS A 207 -26.73 -10.57 -5.76
C CYS A 207 -25.55 -10.17 -4.89
N HIS A 208 -25.82 -9.46 -3.79
CA HIS A 208 -24.81 -8.87 -2.91
C HIS A 208 -25.31 -8.73 -1.47
N PHE A 209 -24.38 -8.45 -0.58
CA PHE A 209 -24.66 -7.86 0.75
C PHE A 209 -24.11 -6.44 0.83
N VAL A 210 -24.74 -5.59 1.66
CA VAL A 210 -24.19 -4.33 2.16
C VAL A 210 -24.11 -4.42 3.68
N PHE A 211 -22.95 -4.04 4.27
CA PHE A 211 -22.73 -4.18 5.72
C PHE A 211 -22.60 -2.80 6.39
N ARG A 212 -23.28 -2.66 7.55
CA ARG A 212 -23.19 -1.46 8.38
C ARG A 212 -21.77 -1.15 8.87
N LYS A 213 -20.96 -2.17 9.14
CA LYS A 213 -19.56 -1.99 9.56
C LYS A 213 -18.73 -1.15 8.58
N ASP A 214 -19.05 -1.23 7.28
CA ASP A 214 -18.32 -0.48 6.25
C ASP A 214 -18.65 1.01 6.31
N TYR A 215 -19.90 1.36 6.59
CA TYR A 215 -20.33 2.74 6.82
C TYR A 215 -19.71 3.32 8.11
N ASP A 216 -19.74 2.57 9.22
CA ASP A 216 -19.18 3.01 10.50
C ASP A 216 -17.65 3.16 10.39
N SER A 217 -16.98 2.27 9.66
CA SER A 217 -15.55 2.35 9.37
C SER A 217 -15.19 3.62 8.57
N HIS A 218 -15.95 3.92 7.52
CA HIS A 218 -15.75 5.15 6.73
C HIS A 218 -15.89 6.42 7.58
N LYS A 219 -16.87 6.47 8.48
CA LYS A 219 -17.07 7.60 9.39
C LYS A 219 -15.90 7.81 10.34
N GLN A 220 -15.21 6.72 10.73
CA GLN A 220 -14.06 6.76 11.64
C GLN A 220 -12.73 7.03 10.90
N ASN A 221 -12.64 6.71 9.61
CA ASN A 221 -11.43 6.79 8.80
C ASN A 221 -11.68 7.68 7.57
N GLN A 222 -11.76 9.00 7.79
CA GLN A 222 -12.08 9.97 6.74
C GLN A 222 -11.02 10.06 5.63
N ASP A 223 -9.78 9.69 5.95
CA ASP A 223 -8.65 9.71 5.01
C ASP A 223 -8.52 8.40 4.20
N GLU A 224 -9.41 7.41 4.40
CA GLU A 224 -9.29 6.13 3.68
C GLU A 224 -9.29 6.30 2.16
N LEU A 225 -8.47 5.49 1.49
CA LEU A 225 -8.30 5.55 0.04
C LEU A 225 -9.17 4.48 -0.64
N LEU A 226 -10.19 4.95 -1.33
CA LEU A 226 -11.20 4.11 -2.00
C LEU A 226 -11.23 4.37 -3.50
N ASP A 227 -11.54 3.31 -4.26
CA ASP A 227 -11.90 3.40 -5.67
C ASP A 227 -13.35 3.92 -5.87
N ASP A 228 -13.78 4.08 -7.13
CA ASP A 228 -15.12 4.56 -7.47
C ASP A 228 -16.24 3.60 -7.01
N HIS A 229 -15.90 2.34 -6.74
CA HIS A 229 -16.81 1.31 -6.20
C HIS A 229 -16.77 1.22 -4.67
N LYS A 230 -16.11 2.16 -3.99
CA LYS A 230 -15.94 2.19 -2.53
C LYS A 230 -15.14 1.01 -1.96
N ARG A 231 -14.29 0.37 -2.76
CA ARG A 231 -13.34 -0.65 -2.34
C ARG A 231 -11.99 0.00 -2.08
N TYR A 232 -11.15 -0.61 -1.23
CA TYR A 232 -9.79 -0.11 -1.01
C TYR A 232 -8.96 -0.15 -2.29
N VAL A 233 -8.16 0.91 -2.48
CA VAL A 233 -7.15 0.96 -3.56
C VAL A 233 -5.98 0.05 -3.18
N VAL A 234 -5.63 -0.87 -4.09
CA VAL A 234 -4.62 -1.89 -3.87
C VAL A 234 -3.58 -1.85 -4.99
N GLY A 235 -2.30 -1.78 -4.60
CA GLY A 235 -1.17 -1.96 -5.48
C GLY A 235 -0.67 -3.40 -5.52
N ALA A 236 0.00 -3.79 -6.60
CA ALA A 236 0.62 -5.10 -6.73
C ALA A 236 1.98 -4.99 -7.43
N GLY A 237 2.94 -5.79 -6.96
CA GLY A 237 4.28 -5.88 -7.55
C GLY A 237 4.32 -6.84 -8.72
N ILE A 238 4.95 -6.44 -9.79
CA ILE A 238 5.22 -7.32 -10.95
C ILE A 238 6.72 -7.37 -11.22
N ASN A 239 7.16 -8.36 -11.99
CA ASN A 239 8.54 -8.48 -12.43
C ASN A 239 8.64 -8.44 -13.98
N THR A 240 9.85 -8.45 -14.51
CA THR A 240 10.13 -8.37 -15.95
C THR A 240 10.15 -9.74 -16.64
N ARG A 241 9.71 -10.83 -16.00
CA ARG A 241 9.83 -12.19 -16.53
C ARG A 241 8.50 -12.89 -16.79
N ASP A 242 7.55 -12.78 -15.85
CA ASP A 242 6.25 -13.46 -15.94
C ASP A 242 5.07 -12.49 -16.11
N TYR A 243 5.37 -11.23 -16.47
CA TYR A 243 4.37 -10.17 -16.62
C TYR A 243 3.22 -10.53 -17.58
N GLU A 244 3.48 -11.36 -18.60
CA GLU A 244 2.46 -11.76 -19.58
C GLU A 244 1.33 -12.60 -18.95
N THR A 245 1.62 -13.34 -17.89
CA THR A 245 0.64 -14.12 -17.13
C THR A 245 0.19 -13.41 -15.87
N ARG A 246 1.10 -12.72 -15.18
CA ARG A 246 0.83 -12.04 -13.91
C ARG A 246 -0.07 -10.81 -14.06
N VAL A 247 0.22 -9.93 -15.03
CA VAL A 247 -0.55 -8.71 -15.23
C VAL A 247 -2.04 -9.00 -15.49
N PRO A 248 -2.42 -9.91 -16.41
CA PRO A 248 -3.85 -10.26 -16.59
C PRO A 248 -4.53 -10.74 -15.31
N ALA A 249 -3.88 -11.63 -14.55
CA ALA A 249 -4.43 -12.17 -13.31
C ALA A 249 -4.63 -11.09 -12.23
N LEU A 250 -3.68 -10.15 -12.09
CA LEU A 250 -3.80 -9.05 -11.14
C LEU A 250 -4.86 -8.03 -11.54
N VAL A 251 -5.00 -7.75 -12.83
CA VAL A 251 -6.06 -6.87 -13.37
C VAL A 251 -7.43 -7.50 -13.13
N GLU A 252 -7.59 -8.80 -13.38
CA GLU A 252 -8.83 -9.55 -13.11
C GLU A 252 -9.15 -9.57 -11.60
N ALA A 253 -8.14 -9.71 -10.74
CA ALA A 253 -8.28 -9.63 -9.28
C ALA A 253 -8.66 -8.22 -8.79
N GLY A 254 -8.54 -7.19 -9.62
CA GLY A 254 -8.92 -5.81 -9.33
C GLY A 254 -7.79 -4.93 -8.79
N ALA A 255 -6.52 -5.24 -9.06
CA ALA A 255 -5.41 -4.33 -8.72
C ALA A 255 -5.59 -2.98 -9.41
N ASP A 256 -5.48 -1.88 -8.65
CA ASP A 256 -5.67 -0.51 -9.16
C ASP A 256 -4.41 0.06 -9.78
N VAL A 257 -3.25 -0.38 -9.29
CA VAL A 257 -1.94 0.09 -9.74
C VAL A 257 -0.90 -1.03 -9.61
N LEU A 258 -0.11 -1.21 -10.64
CA LEU A 258 1.01 -2.15 -10.66
C LEU A 258 2.33 -1.40 -10.44
N CYS A 259 3.36 -2.09 -9.99
CA CYS A 259 4.71 -1.56 -9.93
C CYS A 259 5.73 -2.63 -10.31
N ILE A 260 6.58 -2.34 -11.29
CA ILE A 260 7.67 -3.23 -11.66
C ILE A 260 8.71 -3.24 -10.52
N ASP A 261 8.91 -4.39 -9.91
CA ASP A 261 9.93 -4.62 -8.89
C ASP A 261 11.18 -5.22 -9.52
N SER A 262 12.17 -4.36 -9.77
CA SER A 262 13.45 -4.73 -10.34
C SER A 262 14.58 -3.99 -9.62
N SER A 263 15.76 -4.61 -9.56
CA SER A 263 16.95 -3.97 -8.99
C SER A 263 17.46 -2.80 -9.83
N GLU A 264 17.15 -2.80 -11.13
CA GLU A 264 17.62 -1.83 -12.12
C GLU A 264 16.49 -1.46 -13.09
N GLY A 265 16.10 -0.17 -13.06
CA GLY A 265 15.02 0.37 -13.89
C GLY A 265 15.46 0.78 -15.29
N PHE A 266 16.71 1.22 -15.46
CA PHE A 266 17.24 1.68 -16.74
C PHE A 266 17.70 0.49 -17.59
N SER A 267 16.75 -0.32 -18.06
CA SER A 267 17.03 -1.57 -18.78
C SER A 267 16.01 -1.88 -19.88
N ASP A 268 16.45 -2.65 -20.88
CA ASP A 268 15.58 -3.18 -21.94
C ASP A 268 14.44 -4.06 -21.39
N TRP A 269 14.63 -4.70 -20.26
CA TRP A 269 13.62 -5.54 -19.63
C TRP A 269 12.41 -4.71 -19.19
N GLN A 270 12.66 -3.57 -18.53
CA GLN A 270 11.61 -2.62 -18.16
C GLN A 270 10.89 -2.06 -19.39
N LYS A 271 11.65 -1.65 -20.41
CA LYS A 271 11.09 -1.15 -21.67
C LYS A 271 10.15 -2.17 -22.33
N ARG A 272 10.57 -3.43 -22.41
CA ARG A 272 9.73 -4.51 -23.00
C ARG A 272 8.46 -4.75 -22.17
N THR A 273 8.58 -4.80 -20.86
CA THR A 273 7.43 -4.97 -19.95
C THR A 273 6.43 -3.83 -20.09
N LEU A 274 6.91 -2.57 -20.06
CA LEU A 274 6.07 -1.39 -20.24
C LEU A 274 5.41 -1.38 -21.63
N ALA A 275 6.18 -1.65 -22.69
CA ALA A 275 5.67 -1.70 -24.05
C ALA A 275 4.57 -2.77 -24.21
N TRP A 276 4.74 -3.94 -23.61
CA TRP A 276 3.73 -5.00 -23.63
C TRP A 276 2.44 -4.57 -22.90
N ILE A 277 2.57 -3.99 -21.70
CA ILE A 277 1.41 -3.49 -20.94
C ILE A 277 0.67 -2.41 -21.74
N ARG A 278 1.41 -1.44 -22.31
CA ARG A 278 0.82 -0.33 -23.08
C ARG A 278 0.16 -0.80 -24.36
N SER A 279 0.75 -1.79 -25.06
CA SER A 279 0.14 -2.35 -26.27
C SER A 279 -1.17 -3.07 -26.01
N ARG A 280 -1.31 -3.70 -24.84
CA ARG A 280 -2.48 -4.52 -24.50
C ARG A 280 -3.58 -3.76 -23.76
N TYR A 281 -3.21 -2.82 -22.88
CA TYR A 281 -4.14 -2.15 -21.97
C TYR A 281 -4.17 -0.62 -22.14
N GLY A 282 -3.29 -0.06 -22.96
CA GLY A 282 -3.16 1.40 -23.08
C GLY A 282 -2.83 2.04 -21.73
N ASP A 283 -3.56 3.11 -21.39
CA ASP A 283 -3.44 3.80 -20.10
C ASP A 283 -4.48 3.35 -19.05
N THR A 284 -5.27 2.31 -19.32
CA THR A 284 -6.25 1.78 -18.34
C THR A 284 -5.57 1.10 -17.17
N VAL A 285 -4.51 0.33 -17.42
CA VAL A 285 -3.67 -0.27 -16.38
C VAL A 285 -2.59 0.72 -15.98
N LYS A 286 -2.58 1.09 -14.70
CA LYS A 286 -1.57 1.98 -14.12
C LYS A 286 -0.35 1.17 -13.70
N VAL A 287 0.84 1.62 -14.10
CA VAL A 287 2.09 0.89 -13.81
C VAL A 287 3.25 1.82 -13.52
N GLY A 288 3.81 1.70 -12.33
CA GLY A 288 5.08 2.32 -11.95
C GLY A 288 6.29 1.49 -12.36
N ALA A 289 7.42 2.12 -12.52
CA ALA A 289 8.67 1.50 -12.94
C ALA A 289 9.87 2.02 -12.13
N GLY A 290 10.94 1.26 -12.11
CA GLY A 290 12.18 1.60 -11.38
C GLY A 290 12.92 0.34 -10.91
N ASN A 291 14.04 0.50 -10.15
CA ASN A 291 14.49 1.76 -9.60
C ASN A 291 15.56 2.42 -10.49
N VAL A 292 15.58 3.74 -10.44
CA VAL A 292 16.61 4.57 -11.09
C VAL A 292 17.26 5.50 -10.07
N VAL A 293 18.40 6.14 -10.44
CA VAL A 293 19.14 7.04 -9.54
C VAL A 293 19.59 8.35 -10.20
N ASP A 294 19.19 8.58 -11.44
CA ASP A 294 19.60 9.75 -12.25
C ASP A 294 18.51 10.20 -13.24
N ALA A 295 18.80 11.34 -13.89
CA ALA A 295 17.94 11.97 -14.87
C ALA A 295 17.67 11.10 -16.11
N ASP A 296 18.69 10.38 -16.58
CA ASP A 296 18.60 9.57 -17.80
C ASP A 296 17.67 8.39 -17.59
N GLY A 297 17.80 7.72 -16.43
CA GLY A 297 16.92 6.62 -16.04
C GLY A 297 15.46 7.08 -15.87
N PHE A 298 15.24 8.28 -15.32
CA PHE A 298 13.89 8.85 -15.22
C PHE A 298 13.28 9.09 -16.60
N ARG A 299 13.98 9.81 -17.49
CA ARG A 299 13.50 10.11 -18.84
C ARG A 299 13.18 8.84 -19.62
N PHE A 300 14.07 7.86 -19.55
CA PHE A 300 13.88 6.57 -20.20
C PHE A 300 12.56 5.89 -19.77
N LEU A 301 12.28 5.82 -18.48
CA LEU A 301 11.06 5.18 -17.98
C LEU A 301 9.80 6.00 -18.29
N ALA A 302 9.88 7.33 -18.20
CA ALA A 302 8.78 8.22 -18.57
C ALA A 302 8.42 8.08 -20.06
N ASP A 303 9.41 8.05 -20.94
CA ASP A 303 9.24 7.84 -22.39
C ASP A 303 8.71 6.44 -22.72
N CYS A 304 9.06 5.43 -21.93
CA CYS A 304 8.47 4.09 -22.03
C CYS A 304 7.02 4.02 -21.51
N GLY A 305 6.50 5.12 -20.96
CA GLY A 305 5.10 5.24 -20.56
C GLY A 305 4.81 4.84 -19.12
N ALA A 306 5.78 4.84 -18.21
CA ALA A 306 5.55 4.64 -16.78
C ALA A 306 4.56 5.66 -16.23
N ASP A 307 3.70 5.24 -15.28
CA ASP A 307 2.78 6.14 -14.59
C ASP A 307 3.41 6.85 -13.39
N PHE A 308 4.45 6.28 -12.81
CA PHE A 308 5.35 6.90 -11.84
C PHE A 308 6.74 6.25 -11.90
N VAL A 309 7.75 6.94 -11.40
CA VAL A 309 9.13 6.43 -11.39
C VAL A 309 9.64 6.30 -9.95
N LYS A 310 10.15 5.11 -9.63
CA LYS A 310 10.72 4.77 -8.32
C LYS A 310 12.22 5.05 -8.30
N VAL A 311 12.69 5.80 -7.28
CA VAL A 311 14.07 6.30 -7.16
C VAL A 311 14.76 5.71 -5.96
N GLY A 312 15.90 5.06 -6.17
CA GLY A 312 16.76 4.56 -5.11
C GLY A 312 17.35 3.19 -5.40
N ILE A 313 18.67 3.09 -5.36
CA ILE A 313 19.43 1.83 -5.48
C ILE A 313 20.40 1.75 -4.30
N GLY A 314 20.32 0.64 -3.55
CA GLY A 314 21.22 0.36 -2.44
C GLY A 314 21.01 1.20 -1.18
N GLY A 315 19.88 1.94 -1.06
CA GLY A 315 19.55 2.78 0.08
C GLY A 315 18.73 2.11 1.18
N GLY A 316 18.20 0.91 0.95
CA GLY A 316 17.41 0.16 1.93
C GLY A 316 18.26 -0.34 3.10
N SER A 317 17.66 -0.40 4.32
CA SER A 317 18.39 -0.78 5.55
C SER A 317 18.88 -2.24 5.57
N ILE A 318 18.38 -3.09 4.69
CA ILE A 318 18.77 -4.50 4.53
C ILE A 318 19.29 -4.80 3.12
N CYS A 319 19.49 -3.76 2.30
CA CYS A 319 20.07 -3.86 0.96
C CYS A 319 21.60 -3.76 1.08
N ILE A 320 22.31 -4.76 0.53
CA ILE A 320 23.78 -4.79 0.49
C ILE A 320 24.33 -4.67 -0.94
N THR A 321 23.53 -4.20 -1.89
CA THR A 321 23.95 -4.02 -3.28
C THR A 321 25.18 -3.11 -3.41
N ARG A 322 25.26 -2.03 -2.59
CA ARG A 322 26.43 -1.14 -2.58
C ARG A 322 27.68 -1.83 -2.06
N GLU A 323 27.55 -2.72 -1.09
CA GLU A 323 28.64 -3.49 -0.50
C GLU A 323 29.12 -4.59 -1.47
N THR A 324 28.17 -5.31 -2.07
CA THR A 324 28.49 -6.49 -2.90
C THR A 324 28.85 -6.15 -4.35
N LYS A 325 28.22 -5.10 -4.93
CA LYS A 325 28.37 -4.74 -6.34
C LYS A 325 29.01 -3.36 -6.56
N GLY A 326 29.10 -2.53 -5.52
CA GLY A 326 29.58 -1.14 -5.66
C GLY A 326 28.61 -0.24 -6.43
N ILE A 327 27.34 -0.65 -6.60
CA ILE A 327 26.33 0.09 -7.37
C ILE A 327 25.38 0.82 -6.42
N GLY A 328 25.11 2.09 -6.71
CA GLY A 328 24.15 2.91 -5.96
C GLY A 328 24.52 4.40 -6.00
N ARG A 329 23.65 5.20 -5.42
CA ARG A 329 23.83 6.66 -5.26
C ARG A 329 23.24 7.11 -3.93
N GLY A 330 23.76 8.17 -3.31
CA GLY A 330 23.16 8.77 -2.12
C GLY A 330 21.71 9.19 -2.39
N GLN A 331 20.78 8.81 -1.52
CA GLN A 331 19.35 8.91 -1.81
C GLN A 331 18.88 10.35 -2.05
N ALA A 332 19.38 11.31 -1.27
CA ALA A 332 19.02 12.71 -1.46
C ALA A 332 19.51 13.26 -2.80
N THR A 333 20.78 12.95 -3.18
CA THR A 333 21.32 13.36 -4.49
C THR A 333 20.54 12.75 -5.64
N ALA A 334 20.26 11.45 -5.59
CA ALA A 334 19.50 10.77 -6.63
C ALA A 334 18.08 11.37 -6.78
N LEU A 335 17.40 11.61 -5.66
CA LEU A 335 16.05 12.17 -5.66
C LEU A 335 16.02 13.59 -6.24
N ILE A 336 16.93 14.47 -5.84
CA ILE A 336 17.01 15.85 -6.35
C ILE A 336 17.26 15.85 -7.87
N ASP A 337 18.15 15.00 -8.35
CA ASP A 337 18.49 14.90 -9.78
C ASP A 337 17.28 14.42 -10.60
N VAL A 338 16.62 13.36 -10.14
CA VAL A 338 15.43 12.80 -10.79
C VAL A 338 14.25 13.79 -10.76
N CYS A 339 14.03 14.48 -9.64
CA CYS A 339 12.93 15.46 -9.55
C CYS A 339 13.16 16.67 -10.47
N LYS A 340 14.41 17.12 -10.64
CA LYS A 340 14.73 18.15 -11.65
C LYS A 340 14.44 17.66 -13.07
N ALA A 341 14.77 16.40 -13.37
CA ALA A 341 14.46 15.81 -14.68
C ALA A 341 12.94 15.69 -14.91
N ARG A 342 12.16 15.32 -13.86
CA ARG A 342 10.70 15.31 -13.90
C ARG A 342 10.13 16.68 -14.22
N ASP A 343 10.61 17.73 -13.55
CA ASP A 343 10.12 19.08 -13.75
C ASP A 343 10.44 19.58 -15.18
N ALA A 344 11.64 19.32 -15.67
CA ALA A 344 12.01 19.61 -17.06
C ALA A 344 11.14 18.81 -18.05
N TYR A 345 10.93 17.54 -17.83
CA TYR A 345 10.06 16.70 -18.65
C TYR A 345 8.62 17.21 -18.70
N TYR A 346 8.09 17.65 -17.56
CA TYR A 346 6.76 18.26 -17.49
C TYR A 346 6.67 19.57 -18.28
N GLU A 347 7.70 20.42 -18.23
CA GLU A 347 7.74 21.64 -19.06
C GLU A 347 7.83 21.33 -20.56
N GLU A 348 8.60 20.33 -20.94
CA GLU A 348 8.81 19.92 -22.32
C GLU A 348 7.59 19.23 -22.94
N THR A 349 6.92 18.34 -22.20
CA THR A 349 5.89 17.43 -22.74
C THR A 349 4.47 17.73 -22.27
N GLY A 350 4.33 18.51 -21.20
CA GLY A 350 3.06 18.71 -20.51
C GLY A 350 2.58 17.48 -19.72
N VAL A 351 3.39 16.43 -19.59
CA VAL A 351 3.07 15.20 -18.84
C VAL A 351 3.84 15.20 -17.52
N TYR A 352 3.10 15.24 -16.41
CA TYR A 352 3.68 15.07 -15.08
C TYR A 352 3.74 13.60 -14.72
N VAL A 353 4.94 13.08 -14.43
CA VAL A 353 5.17 11.70 -14.01
C VAL A 353 5.65 11.72 -12.56
N PRO A 354 4.82 11.31 -11.58
CA PRO A 354 5.18 11.35 -10.17
C PRO A 354 6.45 10.56 -9.84
N VAL A 355 7.16 11.03 -8.82
CA VAL A 355 8.40 10.43 -8.33
C VAL A 355 8.19 9.82 -6.94
N CYS A 356 8.46 8.52 -6.83
CA CYS A 356 8.47 7.78 -5.58
C CYS A 356 9.89 7.67 -5.02
N SER A 357 10.15 8.21 -3.83
CA SER A 357 11.42 7.98 -3.14
C SER A 357 11.40 6.64 -2.42
N ASP A 358 12.29 5.71 -2.79
CA ASP A 358 12.37 4.36 -2.24
C ASP A 358 13.72 4.09 -1.58
N GLY A 359 13.71 3.85 -0.27
CA GLY A 359 14.91 3.63 0.54
C GLY A 359 15.52 4.90 1.13
N GLY A 360 16.54 4.71 2.00
CA GLY A 360 17.25 5.82 2.68
C GLY A 360 16.50 6.49 3.81
N ILE A 361 15.25 6.15 4.07
CA ILE A 361 14.45 6.72 5.17
C ILE A 361 14.71 5.97 6.47
N VAL A 362 15.31 6.67 7.43
CA VAL A 362 15.60 6.15 8.78
C VAL A 362 14.73 6.82 9.85
N TYR A 363 14.43 8.10 9.69
CA TYR A 363 13.69 8.92 10.64
C TYR A 363 12.49 9.60 9.97
N ASP A 364 11.50 10.03 10.76
CA ASP A 364 10.30 10.74 10.26
C ASP A 364 10.67 12.01 9.47
N HIS A 365 11.70 12.76 9.93
CA HIS A 365 12.13 13.97 9.24
C HIS A 365 12.74 13.69 7.85
N HIS A 366 13.25 12.48 7.59
CA HIS A 366 13.68 12.10 6.23
C HIS A 366 12.50 12.06 5.25
N ILE A 367 11.30 11.67 5.71
CA ILE A 367 10.08 11.74 4.90
C ILE A 367 9.81 13.20 4.49
N THR A 368 9.91 14.12 5.44
CA THR A 368 9.69 15.54 5.19
C THR A 368 10.75 16.13 4.24
N LEU A 369 12.03 15.74 4.43
CA LEU A 369 13.12 16.14 3.52
C LEU A 369 12.90 15.59 2.10
N ALA A 370 12.52 14.33 1.97
CA ALA A 370 12.26 13.73 0.66
C ALA A 370 11.10 14.43 -0.09
N LEU A 371 10.01 14.77 0.62
CA LEU A 371 8.90 15.56 0.05
C LEU A 371 9.37 16.95 -0.37
N ALA A 372 10.18 17.64 0.46
CA ALA A 372 10.74 18.95 0.14
C ALA A 372 11.69 18.92 -1.06
N MET A 373 12.41 17.80 -1.27
CA MET A 373 13.31 17.59 -2.41
C MET A 373 12.58 17.25 -3.70
N GLY A 374 11.25 17.08 -3.65
CA GLY A 374 10.43 16.90 -4.83
C GLY A 374 9.76 15.52 -4.96
N ALA A 375 9.95 14.58 -4.01
CA ALA A 375 9.19 13.33 -4.03
C ALA A 375 7.69 13.61 -3.91
N ASP A 376 6.90 12.94 -4.72
CA ASP A 376 5.44 12.99 -4.60
C ASP A 376 4.95 12.06 -3.49
N PHE A 377 5.59 10.90 -3.35
CA PHE A 377 5.30 9.95 -2.27
C PHE A 377 6.53 9.09 -1.96
N ILE A 378 6.44 8.38 -0.84
CA ILE A 378 7.57 7.68 -0.23
C ILE A 378 7.25 6.19 -0.07
N MET A 379 8.08 5.31 -0.61
CA MET A 379 8.00 3.87 -0.38
C MET A 379 8.83 3.47 0.83
N LEU A 380 8.21 2.76 1.77
CA LEU A 380 8.79 2.39 3.06
C LEU A 380 8.76 0.88 3.28
N GLY A 381 9.94 0.28 3.51
CA GLY A 381 10.09 -1.13 3.89
C GLY A 381 10.20 -1.29 5.41
N ARG A 382 11.36 -0.93 5.97
CA ARG A 382 11.66 -1.06 7.41
C ARG A 382 10.59 -0.42 8.31
N TYR A 383 10.05 0.73 7.94
CA TYR A 383 9.03 1.43 8.69
C TYR A 383 7.78 0.56 8.90
N PHE A 384 7.22 0.02 7.81
CA PHE A 384 6.01 -0.80 7.86
C PHE A 384 6.26 -2.22 8.39
N ALA A 385 7.47 -2.78 8.20
CA ALA A 385 7.83 -4.09 8.74
C ALA A 385 7.68 -4.22 10.26
N ARG A 386 7.69 -3.10 11.00
CA ARG A 386 7.67 -3.01 12.46
C ARG A 386 6.28 -3.18 13.07
N PHE A 387 5.21 -3.16 12.28
CA PHE A 387 3.83 -3.06 12.76
C PHE A 387 3.13 -4.42 12.84
N ASP A 388 2.05 -4.47 13.60
CA ASP A 388 1.21 -5.66 13.75
C ASP A 388 0.68 -6.17 12.42
N GLU A 389 0.40 -5.25 11.48
CA GLU A 389 -0.22 -5.53 10.19
C GLU A 389 0.76 -6.08 9.15
N SER A 390 2.08 -6.01 9.39
CA SER A 390 3.05 -6.66 8.49
C SER A 390 2.97 -8.18 8.59
N PRO A 391 3.24 -8.92 7.49
CA PRO A 391 3.07 -10.38 7.45
C PRO A 391 4.11 -11.17 8.26
N SER A 392 5.21 -10.53 8.68
CA SER A 392 6.29 -11.21 9.39
C SER A 392 5.94 -11.56 10.84
N ASN A 393 6.64 -12.53 11.42
CA ASN A 393 6.41 -12.97 12.79
C ASN A 393 6.92 -11.93 13.81
N LYS A 394 6.19 -11.81 14.92
CA LYS A 394 6.63 -11.10 16.12
C LYS A 394 7.36 -12.06 17.02
N VAL A 395 8.60 -11.76 17.40
CA VAL A 395 9.46 -12.59 18.23
C VAL A 395 9.88 -11.83 19.48
N ASN A 396 10.10 -12.56 20.58
CA ASN A 396 10.64 -12.00 21.80
C ASN A 396 12.12 -12.41 21.93
N ILE A 397 13.02 -11.44 22.04
CA ILE A 397 14.45 -11.66 22.25
C ILE A 397 14.84 -10.92 23.53
N ASN A 398 15.21 -11.65 24.56
CA ASN A 398 15.64 -11.08 25.86
C ASN A 398 14.63 -10.08 26.47
N GLY A 399 13.32 -10.37 26.36
CA GLY A 399 12.26 -9.52 26.90
C GLY A 399 11.82 -8.39 26.00
N THR A 400 12.48 -8.16 24.88
CA THR A 400 12.13 -7.12 23.89
C THR A 400 11.46 -7.75 22.66
N TYR A 401 10.41 -7.12 22.17
CA TYR A 401 9.71 -7.59 20.98
C TYR A 401 10.30 -7.00 19.70
N TYR A 402 10.45 -7.89 18.71
CA TYR A 402 10.93 -7.58 17.37
C TYR A 402 9.99 -8.19 16.33
N LYS A 403 10.08 -7.70 15.07
CA LYS A 403 9.50 -8.33 13.88
C LYS A 403 10.64 -8.84 13.00
N GLU A 404 10.46 -9.99 12.39
CA GLU A 404 11.38 -10.48 11.37
C GLU A 404 11.35 -9.56 10.15
N TYR A 405 12.51 -9.28 9.56
CA TYR A 405 12.62 -8.41 8.39
C TYR A 405 13.75 -8.87 7.48
N TRP A 406 13.41 -9.24 6.26
CA TRP A 406 14.37 -9.76 5.29
C TRP A 406 14.23 -9.11 3.93
N GLY A 407 15.37 -8.97 3.22
CA GLY A 407 15.44 -8.40 1.88
C GLY A 407 14.96 -9.35 0.80
N GLU A 408 14.41 -8.82 -0.28
CA GLU A 408 13.99 -9.60 -1.44
C GLU A 408 15.17 -10.32 -2.14
N GLY A 409 16.39 -9.78 -2.03
CA GLY A 409 17.63 -10.40 -2.52
C GLY A 409 18.30 -11.37 -1.52
N SER A 410 17.65 -11.73 -0.41
CA SER A 410 18.16 -12.67 0.55
C SER A 410 17.86 -14.12 0.17
N ALA A 411 18.61 -15.08 0.75
CA ALA A 411 18.35 -16.51 0.59
C ALA A 411 16.96 -16.91 1.14
N ARG A 412 16.42 -16.16 2.09
CA ARG A 412 15.08 -16.38 2.66
C ARG A 412 13.97 -16.05 1.67
N ALA A 413 14.04 -14.89 1.03
CA ALA A 413 13.02 -14.45 0.08
C ALA A 413 13.01 -15.28 -1.19
N ARG A 414 14.18 -15.70 -1.66
CA ARG A 414 14.38 -16.43 -2.92
C ARG A 414 13.73 -15.72 -4.13
N ASN A 415 13.67 -14.38 -4.10
CA ASN A 415 13.10 -13.58 -5.17
C ASN A 415 14.12 -13.34 -6.29
N TRP A 416 14.45 -14.41 -7.00
CA TRP A 416 15.39 -14.36 -8.12
C TRP A 416 14.81 -13.68 -9.38
N GLN A 417 13.49 -13.53 -9.44
CA GLN A 417 12.78 -12.89 -10.56
C GLN A 417 13.01 -11.38 -10.62
N ARG A 418 13.45 -10.78 -9.51
CA ARG A 418 13.80 -9.37 -9.42
C ARG A 418 15.08 -9.01 -10.22
N TYR A 419 15.91 -10.00 -10.55
CA TYR A 419 17.23 -9.80 -11.14
C TYR A 419 17.29 -10.34 -12.56
N ASP A 420 17.97 -9.59 -13.44
CA ASP A 420 18.20 -9.99 -14.83
C ASP A 420 19.44 -10.89 -14.90
N LEU A 421 19.22 -12.19 -14.84
CA LEU A 421 20.28 -13.20 -14.72
C LEU A 421 20.62 -13.90 -16.04
N GLY A 422 20.26 -13.31 -17.20
CA GLY A 422 20.60 -13.89 -18.50
C GLY A 422 20.09 -15.33 -18.72
N GLY A 423 19.00 -15.73 -18.05
CA GLY A 423 18.44 -17.10 -18.12
C GLY A 423 18.81 -17.99 -16.94
N GLU A 424 19.72 -17.58 -16.06
CA GLU A 424 20.00 -18.30 -14.80
C GLU A 424 18.79 -18.21 -13.85
N LYS A 425 18.60 -19.27 -13.04
CA LYS A 425 17.46 -19.38 -12.13
C LYS A 425 17.77 -18.94 -10.70
N LYS A 426 19.03 -18.56 -10.39
CA LYS A 426 19.48 -18.29 -9.02
C LYS A 426 20.59 -17.24 -9.03
N LEU A 427 20.59 -16.33 -8.07
CA LEU A 427 21.72 -15.45 -7.79
C LEU A 427 22.92 -16.28 -7.29
N SER A 428 24.12 -15.89 -7.70
CA SER A 428 25.37 -16.48 -7.21
C SER A 428 25.77 -15.92 -5.84
N PHE A 429 25.21 -14.79 -5.41
CA PHE A 429 25.44 -14.13 -4.11
C PHE A 429 24.16 -13.41 -3.66
N GLU A 430 24.09 -13.10 -2.38
CA GLU A 430 22.96 -12.36 -1.81
C GLU A 430 23.13 -10.84 -1.99
N GLU A 431 22.02 -10.15 -2.20
CA GLU A 431 21.93 -8.69 -2.23
C GLU A 431 21.03 -8.12 -1.12
N GLY A 432 20.65 -8.93 -0.15
CA GLY A 432 19.87 -8.56 1.00
C GLY A 432 20.15 -9.47 2.18
N VAL A 433 19.90 -8.97 3.40
CA VAL A 433 20.11 -9.70 4.64
C VAL A 433 18.77 -10.12 5.27
N ASP A 434 18.80 -11.18 6.09
CA ASP A 434 17.73 -11.55 7.01
C ASP A 434 18.03 -10.97 8.40
N SER A 435 17.06 -10.29 9.00
CA SER A 435 17.28 -9.48 10.20
C SER A 435 16.01 -9.31 11.03
N TYR A 436 16.13 -8.56 12.11
CA TYR A 436 15.04 -8.14 12.97
C TYR A 436 14.92 -6.62 12.99
N VAL A 437 13.69 -6.12 13.15
CA VAL A 437 13.41 -4.71 13.42
C VAL A 437 12.63 -4.58 14.73
N PRO A 438 12.84 -3.51 15.51
CA PRO A 438 12.07 -3.29 16.73
C PRO A 438 10.59 -3.21 16.44
N TYR A 439 9.80 -3.98 17.19
CA TYR A 439 8.34 -3.93 17.09
C TYR A 439 7.80 -2.59 17.60
N ALA A 440 6.81 -2.02 16.90
CA ALA A 440 6.31 -0.68 17.18
C ALA A 440 4.76 -0.61 17.37
N GLY A 441 4.08 -1.74 17.44
CA GLY A 441 2.61 -1.75 17.64
C GLY A 441 1.81 -1.55 16.36
N SER A 442 0.68 -0.84 16.45
CA SER A 442 -0.24 -0.67 15.34
C SER A 442 0.29 0.31 14.27
N LEU A 443 0.02 0.02 13.00
CA LEU A 443 0.27 0.91 11.87
C LEU A 443 -0.44 2.25 12.05
N ARG A 444 -1.71 2.22 12.44
CA ARG A 444 -2.56 3.42 12.59
C ARG A 444 -1.92 4.46 13.50
N ASP A 445 -1.50 4.08 14.71
CA ASP A 445 -0.97 5.01 15.71
C ASP A 445 0.37 5.61 15.27
N ASN A 446 1.23 4.78 14.68
CA ASN A 446 2.53 5.21 14.19
C ASN A 446 2.42 6.12 12.95
N VAL A 447 1.56 5.79 11.98
CA VAL A 447 1.32 6.63 10.81
C VAL A 447 0.73 7.98 11.24
N ALA A 448 -0.24 8.01 12.15
CA ALA A 448 -0.82 9.25 12.65
C ALA A 448 0.25 10.15 13.30
N LEU A 449 1.15 9.58 14.12
CA LEU A 449 2.25 10.32 14.74
C LEU A 449 3.24 10.86 13.69
N THR A 450 3.64 10.03 12.74
CA THR A 450 4.55 10.43 11.65
C THR A 450 3.96 11.57 10.82
N LEU A 451 2.69 11.45 10.41
CA LEU A 451 2.01 12.48 9.63
C LEU A 451 1.82 13.78 10.41
N SER A 452 1.60 13.71 11.72
CA SER A 452 1.56 14.91 12.58
C SER A 452 2.88 15.69 12.53
N LYS A 453 4.03 14.99 12.59
CA LYS A 453 5.36 15.62 12.44
C LYS A 453 5.55 16.23 11.05
N VAL A 454 5.17 15.51 9.98
CA VAL A 454 5.24 16.01 8.60
C VAL A 454 4.41 17.30 8.43
N LYS A 455 3.15 17.28 8.87
CA LYS A 455 2.26 18.44 8.81
C LYS A 455 2.80 19.64 9.60
N SER A 456 3.34 19.40 10.80
CA SER A 456 3.96 20.44 11.62
C SER A 456 5.16 21.07 10.91
N THR A 457 6.03 20.28 10.30
CA THR A 457 7.19 20.80 9.55
C THR A 457 6.77 21.60 8.32
N MET A 458 5.73 21.15 7.58
CA MET A 458 5.17 21.90 6.45
C MET A 458 4.64 23.27 6.90
N CYS A 459 3.95 23.34 8.05
CA CYS A 459 3.51 24.60 8.65
C CYS A 459 4.71 25.51 8.96
N ASN A 460 5.78 25.00 9.54
CA ASN A 460 6.99 25.77 9.82
C ASN A 460 7.66 26.32 8.56
N CYS A 461 7.43 25.71 7.41
CA CYS A 461 7.89 26.17 6.10
C CYS A 461 6.84 27.02 5.36
N GLY A 462 5.68 27.30 5.96
CA GLY A 462 4.62 28.12 5.38
C GLY A 462 3.84 27.43 4.25
N ALA A 463 3.78 26.09 4.25
CA ALA A 463 3.16 25.29 3.21
C ALA A 463 1.94 24.50 3.72
N LEU A 464 0.86 24.48 2.93
CA LEU A 464 -0.38 23.76 3.25
C LEU A 464 -0.63 22.56 2.34
N THR A 465 0.12 22.40 1.25
CA THR A 465 0.08 21.25 0.35
C THR A 465 1.48 20.78 0.02
N ILE A 466 1.65 19.53 -0.43
CA ILE A 466 2.96 18.99 -0.85
C ILE A 466 3.53 19.79 -2.02
N ALA A 467 2.72 20.13 -3.02
CA ALA A 467 3.18 20.94 -4.15
C ALA A 467 3.63 22.36 -3.73
N ASP A 468 2.96 22.96 -2.75
CA ASP A 468 3.35 24.23 -2.17
C ASP A 468 4.64 24.10 -1.34
N PHE A 469 4.78 23.01 -0.62
CA PHE A 469 5.97 22.69 0.16
C PHE A 469 7.21 22.54 -0.73
N GLN A 470 7.13 21.81 -1.82
CA GLN A 470 8.21 21.65 -2.80
C GLN A 470 8.69 22.98 -3.38
N LYS A 471 7.77 23.96 -3.54
CA LYS A 471 8.10 25.31 -4.07
C LYS A 471 8.71 26.24 -3.01
N LYS A 472 8.25 26.14 -1.76
CA LYS A 472 8.62 27.06 -0.68
C LYS A 472 9.78 26.60 0.18
N ALA A 473 9.99 25.27 0.27
CA ALA A 473 11.02 24.69 1.12
C ALA A 473 12.41 25.17 0.73
N LYS A 474 13.20 25.50 1.76
CA LYS A 474 14.61 25.86 1.62
C LYS A 474 15.44 24.83 2.36
N LEU A 475 16.36 24.20 1.67
CA LEU A 475 17.26 23.18 2.19
C LEU A 475 18.66 23.74 2.37
N THR A 476 19.30 23.41 3.48
CA THR A 476 20.72 23.70 3.72
C THR A 476 21.48 22.40 3.93
N LEU A 477 22.70 22.37 3.44
CA LEU A 477 23.67 21.32 3.78
C LEU A 477 24.19 21.54 5.19
N VAL A 478 24.42 20.46 5.91
CA VAL A 478 24.97 20.49 7.26
C VAL A 478 26.30 19.74 7.33
N SER A 479 27.16 20.19 8.21
CA SER A 479 28.43 19.52 8.50
C SER A 479 28.22 18.28 9.39
N ALA A 480 29.24 17.42 9.49
CA ALA A 480 29.20 16.28 10.40
C ALA A 480 28.94 16.69 11.86
N THR A 481 29.49 17.84 12.30
CA THR A 481 29.25 18.40 13.61
C THR A 481 27.78 18.83 13.80
N SER A 482 27.19 19.47 12.80
CA SER A 482 25.77 19.86 12.84
C SER A 482 24.84 18.66 12.88
N ILE A 483 25.23 17.54 12.28
CA ILE A 483 24.45 16.29 12.38
C ILE A 483 24.39 15.79 13.81
N VAL A 484 25.51 15.86 14.54
CA VAL A 484 25.61 15.48 15.96
C VAL A 484 24.83 16.46 16.84
N GLU A 485 24.97 17.78 16.59
CA GLU A 485 24.20 18.83 17.26
C GLU A 485 22.69 18.66 17.10
N GLY A 486 22.21 18.13 15.96
CA GLY A 486 20.78 17.90 15.66
C GLY A 486 20.10 16.86 16.55
N GLY A 487 20.84 16.10 17.35
CA GLY A 487 20.32 15.15 18.35
C GLY A 487 20.37 15.69 19.75
N ALA A 488 19.66 15.08 20.70
CA ALA A 488 19.88 15.39 22.12
C ALA A 488 21.27 14.92 22.49
N HIS A 489 22.11 15.86 22.95
CA HIS A 489 23.52 15.67 23.33
C HIS A 489 23.76 16.27 24.73
N ASP A 490 24.81 15.84 25.38
CA ASP A 490 25.18 16.26 26.72
C ASP A 490 24.11 16.08 27.82
N VAL A 491 23.15 15.15 27.57
CA VAL A 491 22.09 14.81 28.53
C VAL A 491 21.85 13.29 28.58
N ILE A 492 21.37 12.79 29.70
CA ILE A 492 20.92 11.42 29.87
C ILE A 492 19.40 11.40 29.64
N ARG A 493 18.92 10.73 28.60
CA ARG A 493 17.49 10.61 28.32
C ARG A 493 16.82 9.69 29.35
N LYS A 494 15.72 10.14 29.95
CA LYS A 494 14.91 9.33 30.87
C LYS A 494 14.03 8.30 30.14
N ASN A 495 13.55 8.64 28.95
CA ASN A 495 12.70 7.77 28.11
C ASN A 495 13.20 7.80 26.67
N THR A 496 13.38 6.64 26.08
CA THR A 496 13.62 6.46 24.63
C THR A 496 12.31 6.09 23.96
N SER A 497 11.44 7.08 23.73
CA SER A 497 10.21 6.88 22.94
C SER A 497 10.45 7.01 21.42
N ASP A 498 11.69 6.87 20.97
CA ASP A 498 12.04 6.94 19.55
C ASP A 498 11.64 5.64 18.85
N THR A 499 10.52 5.67 18.15
CA THR A 499 10.06 4.60 17.26
C THR A 499 11.07 4.23 16.16
N PHE A 500 12.10 5.03 15.94
CA PHE A 500 13.12 4.84 14.92
C PHE A 500 14.54 4.53 15.44
N ARG A 501 14.79 4.69 16.75
CA ARG A 501 16.12 4.41 17.31
C ARG A 501 16.19 3.03 17.94
N SER A 502 16.93 2.19 17.35
CA SER A 502 17.90 1.25 17.91
C SER A 502 18.74 0.67 16.78
#